data_fd0f229b639a2acc37f82a0bfa687769
#
_entry.id   fd0f229b639a2acc37f82a0bfa687769
#
_cell.length_a   1.000
_cell.length_b   1.000
_cell.length_c   1.000
_cell.angle_alpha   90.00
_cell.angle_beta   90.00
_cell.angle_gamma   90.00
#
_symmetry.space_group_name_H-M   'P 1'
#
loop_
_entity.id
_entity.type
_entity.pdbx_description
1 polymer ?
#
loop_
_entity_poly.entity_id
_entity_poly.type
_entity_poly.pdbx_seq_one_letter_code
_entity_poly.pdbx_strand_id
1 'polypeptide(L)'
;ISAYLVHPLIELWGQDWLDSGFANCRITSPLYDNEEFTVEIDQVQENKANTILKRSNGVISANAEVSIPEKLLTPPKLRGNNIVSDEFVAQPATKEVWQSLKSNGCLAFKFKWDGLDPLIYLRDEELLPELLRPKGRGYSNLCFLLGCSNWILAGNAYMNPWVHLQTISQNFRAVELNTELIAEMEVNKIYEKKGHEFIDVFVNLFDETDESCVMSINLIAIYKMRGSK
;
A
#
# COMPACT_ATOMS: atom_id res chain seq x y z
N ILE A 1 3.07 4.58 -7.72
CA ILE A 1 2.59 5.98 -7.61
C ILE A 1 2.73 6.47 -6.17
N SER A 2 2.15 5.80 -5.18
CA SER A 2 2.16 6.27 -3.77
C SER A 2 3.56 6.49 -3.21
N ALA A 3 4.54 5.64 -3.56
CA ALA A 3 5.92 5.81 -3.13
C ALA A 3 6.54 7.13 -3.66
N TYR A 4 6.24 7.52 -4.88
CA TYR A 4 6.68 8.81 -5.42
C TYR A 4 6.06 9.99 -4.68
N LEU A 5 4.76 9.90 -4.32
CA LEU A 5 4.07 10.98 -3.60
C LEU A 5 4.63 11.24 -2.21
N VAL A 6 5.11 10.21 -1.51
CA VAL A 6 5.67 10.36 -0.16
C VAL A 6 7.20 10.55 -0.16
N HIS A 7 7.87 10.28 -1.26
CA HIS A 7 9.33 10.37 -1.38
C HIS A 7 9.92 11.67 -0.82
N PRO A 8 9.49 12.88 -1.25
CA PRO A 8 10.04 14.12 -0.75
C PRO A 8 9.79 14.36 0.75
N LEU A 9 8.78 13.69 1.31
CA LEU A 9 8.43 13.83 2.72
C LEU A 9 9.24 12.87 3.60
N ILE A 10 9.68 11.72 3.06
CA ILE A 10 10.67 10.87 3.73
C ILE A 10 12.01 11.59 3.83
N GLU A 11 12.41 12.36 2.82
CA GLU A 11 13.60 13.20 2.90
C GLU A 11 13.47 14.33 3.93
N LEU A 12 12.27 14.92 4.05
CA LEU A 12 12.00 16.01 4.97
C LEU A 12 11.86 15.56 6.42
N TRP A 13 11.14 14.48 6.69
CA TRP A 13 10.78 14.01 8.03
C TRP A 13 11.54 12.76 8.48
N GLY A 14 12.25 12.11 7.57
CA GLY A 14 13.15 11.00 7.87
C GLY A 14 12.52 9.86 8.63
N GLN A 15 13.18 9.44 9.70
CA GLN A 15 12.78 8.32 10.54
C GLN A 15 11.40 8.52 11.18
N ASP A 16 11.05 9.73 11.58
CA ASP A 16 9.77 10.01 12.24
C ASP A 16 8.59 9.64 11.35
N TRP A 17 8.71 9.88 10.02
CA TRP A 17 7.68 9.45 9.10
C TRP A 17 7.66 7.93 8.90
N LEU A 18 8.81 7.27 8.84
CA LEU A 18 8.88 5.81 8.71
C LEU A 18 8.28 5.09 9.92
N ASP A 19 8.44 5.67 11.11
CA ASP A 19 7.94 5.10 12.37
C ASP A 19 6.46 5.40 12.63
N SER A 20 5.94 6.54 12.15
CA SER A 20 4.61 7.00 12.54
C SER A 20 3.82 7.72 11.44
N GLY A 21 4.33 7.73 10.20
CA GLY A 21 3.72 8.44 9.10
C GLY A 21 2.34 7.95 8.70
N PHE A 22 1.49 8.88 8.36
CA PHE A 22 0.18 8.64 7.75
C PHE A 22 0.19 9.13 6.30
N ALA A 23 -0.43 8.38 5.40
CA ALA A 23 -0.62 8.81 4.01
C ALA A 23 -2.01 8.40 3.50
N ASN A 24 -2.70 9.34 2.84
CA ASN A 24 -3.95 9.10 2.12
C ASN A 24 -3.71 9.41 0.64
N CYS A 25 -3.35 8.39 -0.13
CA CYS A 25 -3.03 8.50 -1.55
C CYS A 25 -4.25 8.17 -2.40
N ARG A 26 -4.56 9.03 -3.37
CA ARG A 26 -5.66 8.85 -4.34
C ARG A 26 -5.13 8.90 -5.76
N ILE A 27 -5.48 7.88 -6.54
CA ILE A 27 -5.16 7.80 -7.97
C ILE A 27 -6.39 8.26 -8.75
N THR A 28 -6.24 9.30 -9.55
CA THR A 28 -7.33 9.92 -10.32
C THR A 28 -7.23 9.64 -11.82
N SER A 29 -6.03 9.32 -12.30
CA SER A 29 -5.75 9.01 -13.70
C SER A 29 -4.56 8.04 -13.80
N PRO A 30 -4.54 7.12 -14.76
CA PRO A 30 -3.41 6.21 -14.91
C PRO A 30 -2.13 6.97 -15.28
N LEU A 31 -1.01 6.46 -14.79
CA LEU A 31 0.34 6.82 -15.22
C LEU A 31 0.91 5.59 -15.93
N TYR A 32 1.31 5.75 -17.17
CA TYR A 32 1.84 4.65 -18.00
C TYR A 32 3.36 4.60 -17.95
N ASP A 33 3.91 3.46 -18.34
CA ASP A 33 5.35 3.29 -18.45
C ASP A 33 5.94 4.30 -19.44
N ASN A 34 7.13 4.84 -19.13
CA ASN A 34 7.83 5.90 -19.87
C ASN A 34 7.11 7.27 -19.94
N GLU A 35 6.05 7.50 -19.16
CA GLU A 35 5.50 8.86 -19.00
C GLU A 35 6.35 9.68 -18.02
N GLU A 36 6.76 10.86 -18.44
CA GLU A 36 7.41 11.83 -17.57
C GLU A 36 6.40 12.50 -16.63
N PHE A 37 6.80 12.65 -15.38
CA PHE A 37 5.99 13.31 -14.35
C PHE A 37 6.86 14.07 -13.35
N THR A 38 6.23 14.96 -12.63
CA THR A 38 6.80 15.65 -11.46
C THR A 38 5.98 15.34 -10.21
N VAL A 39 6.64 15.36 -9.06
CA VAL A 39 5.96 15.38 -7.77
C VAL A 39 6.18 16.76 -7.16
N GLU A 40 5.09 17.44 -6.90
CA GLU A 40 5.06 18.78 -6.33
C GLU A 40 4.53 18.69 -4.89
N ILE A 41 5.15 19.42 -3.97
CA ILE A 41 4.61 19.62 -2.63
C ILE A 41 3.78 20.90 -2.69
N ASP A 42 2.47 20.76 -2.57
CA ASP A 42 1.55 21.89 -2.68
C ASP A 42 1.52 22.74 -1.40
N GLN A 43 1.47 22.08 -0.24
CA GLN A 43 1.46 22.75 1.06
C GLN A 43 2.29 21.94 2.05
N VAL A 44 3.16 22.64 2.79
CA VAL A 44 3.95 22.08 3.89
C VAL A 44 3.65 22.83 5.17
N GLN A 45 3.28 22.10 6.19
CA GLN A 45 3.22 22.55 7.58
C GLN A 45 4.22 21.69 8.38
N GLU A 46 4.43 22.00 9.65
CA GLU A 46 5.43 21.29 10.47
C GLU A 46 5.37 19.77 10.35
N ASN A 47 4.17 19.18 10.41
CA ASN A 47 3.94 17.72 10.37
C ASN A 47 2.83 17.29 9.39
N LYS A 48 2.47 18.15 8.44
CA LYS A 48 1.47 17.84 7.38
C LYS A 48 1.91 18.41 6.04
N ALA A 49 1.65 17.69 4.97
CA ALA A 49 1.87 18.13 3.62
C ALA A 49 0.85 17.54 2.65
N ASN A 50 0.62 18.24 1.55
CA ASN A 50 -0.08 17.72 0.38
C ASN A 50 0.90 17.56 -0.76
N THR A 51 0.85 16.43 -1.45
CA THR A 51 1.67 16.18 -2.63
C THR A 51 0.81 15.85 -3.84
N ILE A 52 1.28 16.23 -5.02
CA ILE A 52 0.58 16.05 -6.28
C ILE A 52 1.55 15.44 -7.29
N LEU A 53 1.14 14.36 -7.95
CA LEU A 53 1.84 13.79 -9.10
C LEU A 53 1.20 14.30 -10.38
N LYS A 54 1.98 15.03 -11.17
CA LYS A 54 1.54 15.72 -12.37
C LYS A 54 2.34 15.29 -13.57
N ARG A 55 1.68 14.85 -14.62
CA ARG A 55 2.32 14.49 -15.89
C ARG A 55 2.81 15.73 -16.63
N SER A 56 3.75 15.56 -17.58
CA SER A 56 4.29 16.64 -18.41
C SER A 56 3.23 17.46 -19.17
N ASN A 57 2.08 16.85 -19.48
CA ASN A 57 0.93 17.52 -20.09
C ASN A 57 0.04 18.30 -19.12
N GLY A 58 0.44 18.39 -17.84
CA GLY A 58 -0.27 19.12 -16.80
C GLY A 58 -1.40 18.35 -16.11
N VAL A 59 -1.71 17.12 -16.51
CA VAL A 59 -2.76 16.30 -15.89
C VAL A 59 -2.28 15.75 -14.54
N ILE A 60 -3.09 15.97 -13.49
CA ILE A 60 -2.86 15.38 -12.17
C ILE A 60 -3.30 13.92 -12.22
N SER A 61 -2.35 13.00 -12.01
CA SER A 61 -2.60 11.56 -11.99
C SER A 61 -2.86 11.03 -10.59
N ALA A 62 -2.30 11.67 -9.57
CA ALA A 62 -2.51 11.28 -8.18
C ALA A 62 -2.22 12.43 -7.22
N ASN A 63 -2.75 12.33 -6.02
CA ASN A 63 -2.42 13.23 -4.92
C ASN A 63 -2.33 12.44 -3.60
N ALA A 64 -1.68 13.03 -2.60
CA ALA A 64 -1.66 12.50 -1.25
C ALA A 64 -1.76 13.61 -0.20
N GLU A 65 -2.48 13.30 0.87
CA GLU A 65 -2.41 13.98 2.15
C GLU A 65 -1.47 13.16 3.03
N VAL A 66 -0.37 13.75 3.48
CA VAL A 66 0.68 13.04 4.24
C VAL A 66 0.94 13.78 5.54
N SER A 67 1.13 13.05 6.64
CA SER A 67 1.41 13.68 7.93
C SER A 67 2.16 12.75 8.88
N ILE A 68 2.72 13.37 9.93
CA ILE A 68 3.08 12.67 11.16
C ILE A 68 1.98 13.02 12.18
N PRO A 69 1.08 12.07 12.53
CA PRO A 69 -0.03 12.37 13.43
C PRO A 69 0.46 12.68 14.85
N GLU A 70 -0.09 13.69 15.49
CA GLU A 70 0.20 14.01 16.91
C GLU A 70 -0.21 12.86 17.84
N LYS A 71 -1.25 12.12 17.46
CA LYS A 71 -1.74 10.95 18.17
C LYS A 71 -1.87 9.78 17.22
N LEU A 72 -1.06 8.76 17.46
CA LEU A 72 -1.16 7.50 16.70
C LEU A 72 -2.46 6.76 17.01
N LEU A 73 -2.97 6.07 16.00
CA LEU A 73 -3.99 5.06 16.19
C LEU A 73 -3.43 3.93 17.05
N THR A 74 -4.30 3.22 17.77
CA THR A 74 -3.89 1.98 18.45
C THR A 74 -3.53 0.95 17.38
N PRO A 75 -2.31 0.38 17.39
CA PRO A 75 -1.94 -0.63 16.43
C PRO A 75 -2.89 -1.84 16.50
N PRO A 76 -3.33 -2.38 15.35
CA PRO A 76 -4.08 -3.63 15.30
C PRO A 76 -3.29 -4.78 15.94
N LYS A 77 -4.01 -5.80 16.39
CA LYS A 77 -3.41 -7.05 16.87
C LYS A 77 -3.51 -8.13 15.81
N LEU A 78 -2.50 -8.99 15.74
CA LEU A 78 -2.51 -10.17 14.90
C LEU A 78 -3.71 -11.06 15.29
N ARG A 79 -4.50 -11.51 14.32
CA ARG A 79 -5.68 -12.36 14.53
C ARG A 79 -5.35 -13.86 14.44
N GLY A 80 -4.24 -14.19 13.77
CA GLY A 80 -3.82 -15.57 13.54
C GLY A 80 -4.60 -16.23 12.40
N ASN A 81 -4.89 -15.50 11.34
CA ASN A 81 -5.49 -16.07 10.13
C ASN A 81 -4.60 -17.17 9.55
N ASN A 82 -5.21 -18.19 8.95
CA ASN A 82 -4.46 -19.27 8.30
C ASN A 82 -3.56 -18.72 7.19
N ILE A 83 -2.29 -19.09 7.24
CA ILE A 83 -1.33 -18.77 6.17
C ILE A 83 -1.72 -19.54 4.90
N VAL A 84 -1.66 -18.85 3.75
CA VAL A 84 -1.88 -19.48 2.45
C VAL A 84 -0.90 -20.64 2.23
N SER A 85 -1.39 -21.75 1.70
CA SER A 85 -0.53 -22.87 1.29
C SER A 85 -0.07 -22.71 -0.16
N ASP A 86 1.03 -23.36 -0.52
CA ASP A 86 1.58 -23.32 -1.90
C ASP A 86 0.61 -23.93 -2.94
N GLU A 87 -0.30 -24.80 -2.50
CA GLU A 87 -1.29 -25.44 -3.36
C GLU A 87 -2.56 -24.59 -3.56
N PHE A 88 -2.70 -23.50 -2.81
CA PHE A 88 -3.90 -22.66 -2.89
C PHE A 88 -3.98 -21.91 -4.21
N VAL A 89 -5.13 -21.99 -4.84
CA VAL A 89 -5.45 -21.23 -6.05
C VAL A 89 -6.62 -20.30 -5.78
N ALA A 90 -6.37 -18.98 -5.89
CA ALA A 90 -7.39 -17.96 -5.70
C ALA A 90 -8.51 -18.11 -6.76
N GLN A 91 -9.75 -18.09 -6.30
CA GLN A 91 -10.91 -18.09 -7.20
C GLN A 91 -11.04 -16.73 -7.91
N PRO A 92 -11.62 -16.69 -9.13
CA PRO A 92 -11.93 -15.43 -9.79
C PRO A 92 -12.80 -14.53 -8.90
N ALA A 93 -12.44 -13.26 -8.81
CA ALA A 93 -13.12 -12.30 -7.96
C ALA A 93 -14.56 -12.06 -8.44
N THR A 94 -15.52 -12.50 -7.65
CA THR A 94 -16.95 -12.20 -7.80
C THR A 94 -17.49 -11.63 -6.50
N LYS A 95 -18.69 -11.07 -6.56
CA LYS A 95 -19.37 -10.57 -5.36
C LYS A 95 -19.55 -11.67 -4.32
N GLU A 96 -19.89 -12.88 -4.74
CA GLU A 96 -20.08 -14.06 -3.89
C GLU A 96 -18.78 -14.49 -3.22
N VAL A 97 -17.66 -14.51 -3.96
CA VAL A 97 -16.34 -14.82 -3.42
C VAL A 97 -15.96 -13.80 -2.35
N TRP A 98 -16.13 -12.49 -2.62
CA TRP A 98 -15.85 -11.44 -1.63
C TRP A 98 -16.78 -11.52 -0.41
N GLN A 99 -18.06 -11.88 -0.58
CA GLN A 99 -18.98 -12.11 0.53
C GLN A 99 -18.56 -13.31 1.38
N SER A 100 -18.12 -14.38 0.74
CA SER A 100 -17.57 -15.55 1.43
C SER A 100 -16.32 -15.20 2.25
N LEU A 101 -15.36 -14.50 1.66
CA LEU A 101 -14.15 -14.03 2.35
C LEU A 101 -14.49 -13.09 3.51
N LYS A 102 -15.49 -12.24 3.34
CA LYS A 102 -15.97 -11.35 4.43
C LYS A 102 -16.55 -12.13 5.61
N SER A 103 -17.26 -13.23 5.34
CA SER A 103 -17.95 -14.00 6.37
C SER A 103 -17.07 -15.06 7.04
N ASN A 104 -16.17 -15.67 6.26
CA ASN A 104 -15.36 -16.81 6.69
C ASN A 104 -13.93 -16.44 7.05
N GLY A 105 -13.49 -15.19 6.75
CA GLY A 105 -12.13 -14.72 6.89
C GLY A 105 -11.31 -14.91 5.62
N CYS A 106 -10.22 -14.15 5.53
CA CYS A 106 -9.24 -14.19 4.46
C CYS A 106 -8.01 -14.99 4.89
N LEU A 107 -7.27 -15.53 3.92
CA LEU A 107 -5.96 -16.14 4.19
C LEU A 107 -4.93 -15.05 4.43
N ALA A 108 -3.99 -15.32 5.33
CA ALA A 108 -2.82 -14.51 5.59
C ALA A 108 -1.67 -14.91 4.65
N PHE A 109 -0.77 -13.97 4.40
CA PHE A 109 0.39 -14.16 3.52
C PHE A 109 1.66 -13.75 4.23
N LYS A 110 2.77 -14.41 3.91
CA LYS A 110 4.11 -14.03 4.37
C LYS A 110 4.86 -13.30 3.28
N PHE A 111 5.57 -12.25 3.67
CA PHE A 111 6.45 -11.47 2.82
C PHE A 111 7.76 -11.21 3.53
N LYS A 112 8.83 -11.00 2.78
CA LYS A 112 10.14 -10.64 3.33
C LYS A 112 10.68 -9.40 2.65
N TRP A 113 11.12 -8.43 3.43
CA TRP A 113 11.88 -7.30 2.91
C TRP A 113 13.37 -7.66 2.89
N ASP A 114 13.91 -7.96 1.72
CA ASP A 114 15.31 -8.34 1.51
C ASP A 114 16.16 -7.26 0.84
N GLY A 115 15.54 -6.12 0.52
CA GLY A 115 16.19 -5.01 -0.17
C GLY A 115 16.46 -5.25 -1.66
N LEU A 116 16.12 -6.44 -2.18
CA LEU A 116 16.32 -6.83 -3.58
C LEU A 116 15.02 -6.83 -4.39
N ASP A 117 13.94 -6.40 -3.76
CA ASP A 117 12.61 -6.43 -4.33
C ASP A 117 12.55 -5.63 -5.65
N PRO A 118 11.96 -6.21 -6.72
CA PRO A 118 11.73 -5.50 -7.99
C PRO A 118 10.85 -4.24 -7.83
N LEU A 119 10.23 -4.06 -6.67
CA LEU A 119 9.47 -2.85 -6.33
C LEU A 119 10.33 -1.68 -5.81
N ILE A 120 11.64 -1.69 -6.04
CA ILE A 120 12.43 -0.47 -5.94
C ILE A 120 11.88 0.50 -7.00
N TYR A 121 11.19 1.54 -6.55
CA TYR A 121 10.47 2.47 -7.42
C TYR A 121 11.37 3.45 -8.18
N LEU A 122 12.66 3.53 -7.83
CA LEU A 122 13.70 4.27 -8.54
C LEU A 122 14.86 3.33 -8.87
N ARG A 123 15.24 3.27 -10.15
CA ARG A 123 16.34 2.42 -10.63
C ARG A 123 17.71 2.89 -10.13
N ASP A 124 17.87 4.20 -9.98
CA ASP A 124 19.06 4.81 -9.41
C ASP A 124 18.89 4.91 -7.89
N GLU A 125 19.63 4.07 -7.18
CA GLU A 125 19.61 4.03 -5.70
C GLU A 125 20.05 5.36 -5.08
N GLU A 126 20.88 6.15 -5.78
CA GLU A 126 21.33 7.46 -5.31
C GLU A 126 20.17 8.47 -5.18
N LEU A 127 19.11 8.26 -5.97
CA LEU A 127 17.89 9.08 -5.92
C LEU A 127 16.91 8.65 -4.82
N LEU A 128 17.15 7.52 -4.15
CA LEU A 128 16.34 7.14 -2.99
C LEU A 128 16.71 7.96 -1.77
N PRO A 129 15.75 8.29 -0.89
CA PRO A 129 16.06 8.80 0.44
C PRO A 129 17.08 7.90 1.14
N GLU A 130 18.07 8.49 1.82
CA GLU A 130 19.21 7.76 2.40
C GLU A 130 18.77 6.58 3.29
N LEU A 131 17.71 6.76 4.06
CA LEU A 131 17.15 5.72 4.94
C LEU A 131 16.63 4.49 4.18
N LEU A 132 16.24 4.64 2.91
CA LEU A 132 15.70 3.56 2.07
C LEU A 132 16.78 2.87 1.22
N ARG A 133 17.99 3.42 1.16
CA ARG A 133 19.07 2.86 0.34
C ARG A 133 19.52 1.50 0.89
N PRO A 134 19.57 0.43 0.07
CA PRO A 134 19.97 -0.91 0.54
C PRO A 134 21.36 -0.96 1.17
N LYS A 135 22.30 -0.12 0.72
CA LYS A 135 23.66 -0.02 1.28
C LYS A 135 23.74 0.83 2.56
N GLY A 136 22.65 1.46 2.96
CA GLY A 136 22.53 2.23 4.19
C GLY A 136 21.75 1.49 5.26
N ARG A 137 20.70 2.16 5.80
CA ARG A 137 19.76 1.52 6.73
C ARG A 137 18.88 0.48 6.06
N GLY A 138 18.56 0.67 4.77
CA GLY A 138 17.82 -0.26 3.96
C GLY A 138 16.39 -0.50 4.43
N TYR A 139 15.77 0.50 5.10
CA TYR A 139 14.37 0.38 5.50
C TYR A 139 13.47 0.12 4.29
N SER A 140 12.40 -0.62 4.50
CA SER A 140 11.44 -0.89 3.43
C SER A 140 10.80 0.41 2.94
N ASN A 141 10.63 0.47 1.62
CA ASN A 141 9.93 1.58 1.00
C ASN A 141 8.41 1.33 0.95
N LEU A 142 7.63 2.40 0.76
CA LEU A 142 6.18 2.32 0.69
C LEU A 142 5.68 1.50 -0.51
N CYS A 143 6.48 1.37 -1.58
CA CYS A 143 6.12 0.54 -2.74
C CYS A 143 6.02 -0.94 -2.36
N PHE A 144 6.97 -1.45 -1.57
CA PHE A 144 6.93 -2.81 -1.04
C PHE A 144 5.77 -2.99 -0.06
N LEU A 145 5.65 -2.12 0.96
CA LEU A 145 4.62 -2.25 2.00
C LEU A 145 3.20 -2.22 1.42
N LEU A 146 2.92 -1.29 0.51
CA LEU A 146 1.64 -1.27 -0.21
C LEU A 146 1.53 -2.39 -1.25
N GLY A 147 2.66 -2.88 -1.77
CA GLY A 147 2.73 -4.08 -2.59
C GLY A 147 2.18 -5.31 -1.85
N CYS A 148 2.55 -5.49 -0.58
CA CYS A 148 2.00 -6.56 0.26
C CYS A 148 0.46 -6.51 0.30
N SER A 149 -0.14 -5.32 0.38
CA SER A 149 -1.60 -5.18 0.35
C SER A 149 -2.22 -5.57 -1.00
N ASN A 150 -1.55 -5.28 -2.10
CA ASN A 150 -1.99 -5.68 -3.43
C ASN A 150 -1.89 -7.20 -3.62
N TRP A 151 -0.80 -7.80 -3.16
CA TRP A 151 -0.56 -9.24 -3.30
C TRP A 151 -1.52 -10.07 -2.46
N ILE A 152 -1.76 -9.71 -1.19
CA ILE A 152 -2.74 -10.43 -0.38
C ILE A 152 -4.15 -10.27 -0.92
N LEU A 153 -4.51 -9.08 -1.46
CA LEU A 153 -5.80 -8.86 -2.09
C LEU A 153 -5.99 -9.79 -3.30
N ALA A 154 -5.04 -9.77 -4.25
CA ALA A 154 -5.07 -10.59 -5.45
C ALA A 154 -4.89 -12.09 -5.15
N GLY A 155 -4.17 -12.42 -4.07
CA GLY A 155 -3.96 -13.79 -3.63
C GLY A 155 -5.19 -14.42 -2.96
N ASN A 156 -6.08 -13.63 -2.35
CA ASN A 156 -7.33 -14.14 -1.80
C ASN A 156 -8.44 -14.27 -2.86
N ALA A 157 -8.48 -13.40 -3.87
CA ALA A 157 -9.40 -13.49 -5.00
C ALA A 157 -8.72 -12.97 -6.27
N TYR A 158 -8.66 -13.79 -7.30
CA TYR A 158 -7.99 -13.45 -8.56
C TYR A 158 -8.74 -12.34 -9.31
N MET A 159 -8.04 -11.25 -9.60
CA MET A 159 -8.55 -10.08 -10.31
C MET A 159 -7.61 -9.72 -11.46
N ASN A 160 -8.11 -9.67 -12.69
CA ASN A 160 -7.34 -9.20 -13.82
C ASN A 160 -8.26 -8.82 -15.01
N PRO A 161 -8.30 -7.56 -15.46
CA PRO A 161 -7.63 -6.39 -14.84
C PRO A 161 -8.41 -5.84 -13.64
N TRP A 162 -7.71 -5.11 -12.76
CA TRP A 162 -8.31 -4.37 -11.66
C TRP A 162 -7.69 -2.97 -11.53
N VAL A 163 -8.32 -2.08 -10.80
CA VAL A 163 -7.84 -0.68 -10.66
C VAL A 163 -7.71 -0.33 -9.20
N HIS A 164 -6.49 -0.01 -8.79
CA HIS A 164 -6.19 0.57 -7.48
C HIS A 164 -6.59 2.05 -7.49
N LEU A 165 -7.47 2.46 -6.57
CA LEU A 165 -7.99 3.83 -6.53
C LEU A 165 -7.45 4.66 -5.38
N GLN A 166 -7.42 4.09 -4.19
CA GLN A 166 -7.05 4.80 -2.97
C GLN A 166 -6.39 3.86 -1.99
N THR A 167 -5.39 4.39 -1.30
CA THR A 167 -4.76 3.74 -0.16
C THR A 167 -4.65 4.74 0.98
N ILE A 168 -5.14 4.36 2.15
CA ILE A 168 -4.93 5.09 3.39
C ILE A 168 -4.04 4.20 4.26
N SER A 169 -2.88 4.70 4.65
CA SER A 169 -1.91 3.92 5.43
C SER A 169 -1.43 4.67 6.67
N GLN A 170 -1.17 3.93 7.74
CA GLN A 170 -0.57 4.40 8.98
C GLN A 170 0.60 3.49 9.33
N ASN A 171 1.78 4.08 9.43
CA ASN A 171 2.97 3.40 9.95
C ASN A 171 2.92 3.35 11.47
N PHE A 172 3.44 2.28 12.05
CA PHE A 172 3.63 2.13 13.49
C PHE A 172 5.10 1.86 13.83
N ARG A 173 5.88 1.45 12.84
CA ARG A 173 7.32 1.21 12.95
C ARG A 173 7.96 1.12 11.56
N ALA A 174 9.18 1.64 11.40
CA ALA A 174 10.00 1.37 10.23
C ALA A 174 10.33 -0.13 10.14
N VAL A 175 10.35 -0.67 8.92
CA VAL A 175 10.64 -2.09 8.66
C VAL A 175 12.08 -2.22 8.19
N GLU A 176 12.90 -2.90 8.98
CA GLU A 176 14.32 -3.11 8.71
C GLU A 176 14.56 -4.16 7.63
N LEU A 177 15.79 -4.17 7.09
CA LEU A 177 16.23 -5.17 6.13
C LEU A 177 16.14 -6.57 6.74
N ASN A 178 15.72 -7.55 5.94
CA ASN A 178 15.48 -8.94 6.31
C ASN A 178 14.30 -9.20 7.27
N THR A 179 13.47 -8.21 7.55
CA THR A 179 12.23 -8.42 8.31
C THR A 179 11.27 -9.32 7.53
N GLU A 180 10.76 -10.35 8.19
CA GLU A 180 9.67 -11.19 7.71
C GLU A 180 8.34 -10.65 8.24
N LEU A 181 7.37 -10.51 7.33
CA LEU A 181 6.08 -9.90 7.62
C LEU A 181 4.95 -10.91 7.42
N ILE A 182 3.98 -10.89 8.33
CA ILE A 182 2.68 -11.53 8.16
C ILE A 182 1.68 -10.45 7.75
N ALA A 183 1.05 -10.61 6.61
CA ALA A 183 -0.05 -9.76 6.18
C ALA A 183 -1.38 -10.45 6.47
N GLU A 184 -2.28 -9.78 7.19
CA GLU A 184 -3.67 -10.20 7.36
C GLU A 184 -4.61 -9.21 6.69
N MET A 185 -5.67 -9.73 6.08
CA MET A 185 -6.67 -8.93 5.38
C MET A 185 -8.07 -9.20 5.92
N GLU A 186 -8.92 -8.19 5.89
CA GLU A 186 -10.36 -8.34 6.07
C GLU A 186 -11.13 -7.51 5.04
N VAL A 187 -12.25 -8.03 4.59
CA VAL A 187 -13.15 -7.32 3.67
C VAL A 187 -14.04 -6.37 4.47
N ASN A 188 -13.85 -5.07 4.28
CA ASN A 188 -14.67 -4.02 4.88
C ASN A 188 -16.01 -3.88 4.15
N LYS A 189 -15.95 -3.54 2.83
CA LYS A 189 -17.14 -3.27 2.02
C LYS A 189 -17.01 -3.85 0.63
N ILE A 190 -18.15 -4.29 0.10
CA ILE A 190 -18.34 -4.70 -1.28
C ILE A 190 -19.51 -3.87 -1.80
N TYR A 191 -19.29 -3.10 -2.86
CA TYR A 191 -20.34 -2.21 -3.35
C TYR A 191 -20.21 -1.94 -4.85
N GLU A 192 -21.29 -1.45 -5.44
CA GLU A 192 -21.33 -1.01 -6.82
C GLU A 192 -21.48 0.51 -6.89
N LYS A 193 -20.76 1.15 -7.82
CA LYS A 193 -20.88 2.57 -8.10
C LYS A 193 -20.61 2.82 -9.58
N LYS A 194 -21.56 3.50 -10.26
CA LYS A 194 -21.49 3.83 -11.70
C LYS A 194 -21.27 2.61 -12.60
N GLY A 195 -21.77 1.45 -12.19
CA GLY A 195 -21.64 0.17 -12.91
C GLY A 195 -20.28 -0.52 -12.76
N HIS A 196 -19.39 -0.03 -11.91
CA HIS A 196 -18.17 -0.72 -11.49
C HIS A 196 -18.40 -1.39 -10.14
N GLU A 197 -17.80 -2.57 -9.95
CA GLU A 197 -17.82 -3.29 -8.67
C GLU A 197 -16.54 -3.02 -7.89
N PHE A 198 -16.71 -2.59 -6.64
CA PHE A 198 -15.63 -2.14 -5.75
C PHE A 198 -15.43 -3.10 -4.59
N ILE A 199 -14.18 -3.21 -4.20
CA ILE A 199 -13.75 -3.83 -2.95
C ILE A 199 -13.01 -2.81 -2.09
N ASP A 200 -13.32 -2.79 -0.81
CA ASP A 200 -12.68 -2.00 0.24
C ASP A 200 -12.21 -2.99 1.31
N VAL A 201 -10.91 -3.03 1.56
CA VAL A 201 -10.28 -3.97 2.49
C VAL A 201 -9.37 -3.26 3.48
N PHE A 202 -9.26 -3.82 4.68
CA PHE A 202 -8.17 -3.51 5.59
C PHE A 202 -7.10 -4.58 5.50
N VAL A 203 -5.85 -4.15 5.43
CA VAL A 203 -4.67 -5.02 5.48
C VAL A 203 -3.76 -4.51 6.59
N ASN A 204 -3.34 -5.40 7.47
CA ASN A 204 -2.38 -5.10 8.51
C ASN A 204 -1.13 -5.95 8.29
N LEU A 205 0.02 -5.31 8.39
CA LEU A 205 1.32 -5.96 8.29
C LEU A 205 1.92 -6.08 9.68
N PHE A 206 2.36 -7.27 10.04
CA PHE A 206 2.93 -7.58 11.35
C PHE A 206 4.34 -8.11 11.15
N ASP A 207 5.27 -7.72 12.02
CA ASP A 207 6.56 -8.39 12.13
C ASP A 207 6.34 -9.82 12.64
N GLU A 208 6.88 -10.83 11.94
CA GLU A 208 6.70 -12.23 12.34
C GLU A 208 7.38 -12.56 13.67
N THR A 209 8.42 -11.79 14.05
CA THR A 209 9.23 -12.08 15.22
C THR A 209 8.52 -11.72 16.52
N ASP A 210 7.87 -10.55 16.57
CA ASP A 210 7.25 -10.01 17.80
C ASP A 210 5.74 -9.79 17.67
N GLU A 211 5.17 -10.11 16.50
CA GLU A 211 3.75 -9.95 16.17
C GLU A 211 3.24 -8.50 16.27
N SER A 212 4.15 -7.53 16.36
CA SER A 212 3.75 -6.12 16.39
C SER A 212 3.31 -5.64 15.02
N CYS A 213 2.24 -4.84 14.97
CA CYS A 213 1.80 -4.21 13.73
C CYS A 213 2.79 -3.14 13.29
N VAL A 214 3.32 -3.27 12.08
CA VAL A 214 4.24 -2.29 11.48
C VAL A 214 3.51 -1.28 10.59
N MET A 215 2.41 -1.69 9.95
CA MET A 215 1.58 -0.80 9.12
C MET A 215 0.15 -1.31 9.04
N SER A 216 -0.80 -0.37 9.08
CA SER A 216 -2.21 -0.62 8.75
C SER A 216 -2.58 0.09 7.46
N ILE A 217 -3.31 -0.59 6.59
CA ILE A 217 -3.64 -0.14 5.23
C ILE A 217 -5.13 -0.33 4.99
N ASN A 218 -5.83 0.73 4.56
CA ASN A 218 -7.13 0.60 3.93
C ASN A 218 -6.96 0.79 2.43
N LEU A 219 -7.31 -0.22 1.64
CA LEU A 219 -7.19 -0.24 0.19
C LEU A 219 -8.55 -0.31 -0.46
N ILE A 220 -8.80 0.60 -1.42
CA ILE A 220 -10.03 0.64 -2.23
C ILE A 220 -9.67 0.40 -3.69
N ALA A 221 -10.32 -0.60 -4.30
CA ALA A 221 -10.08 -1.00 -5.67
C ALA A 221 -11.38 -1.27 -6.43
N ILE A 222 -11.34 -1.15 -7.76
CA ILE A 222 -12.34 -1.70 -8.66
C ILE A 222 -11.86 -3.10 -9.05
N TYR A 223 -12.59 -4.13 -8.66
CA TYR A 223 -12.27 -5.50 -9.04
C TYR A 223 -12.98 -5.95 -10.32
N LYS A 224 -14.06 -5.26 -10.73
CA LYS A 224 -14.73 -5.48 -12.00
C LYS A 224 -15.18 -4.17 -12.63
N MET A 225 -14.69 -3.90 -13.81
CA MET A 225 -15.04 -2.67 -14.55
C MET A 225 -16.39 -2.83 -15.25
N ARG A 226 -17.11 -1.71 -15.41
CA ARG A 226 -18.35 -1.67 -16.19
C ARG A 226 -18.11 -2.21 -17.61
N GLY A 227 -18.92 -3.19 -18.04
CA GLY A 227 -18.84 -3.77 -19.37
C GLY A 227 -17.76 -4.84 -19.55
N SER A 228 -16.96 -5.16 -18.52
CA SER A 228 -16.14 -6.38 -18.54
C SER A 228 -17.03 -7.61 -18.39
N LYS A 229 -16.80 -8.58 -19.26
CA LYS A 229 -17.49 -9.91 -19.20
C LYS A 229 -16.88 -10.76 -18.11
#